data_b0000a37442fc183a9b4d30637f1e6f9
#
_entry.id   b0000a37442fc183a9b4d30637f1e6f9
#
_cell.length_a   1.000
_cell.length_b   1.000
_cell.length_c   1.000
_cell.angle_alpha   90.00
_cell.angle_beta   90.00
_cell.angle_gamma   90.00
#
_symmetry.space_group_name_H-M   'P 1'
#
loop_
_entity.id
_entity.type
_entity.pdbx_description
1 polymer ?
#
loop_
_entity_poly.entity_id
_entity_poly.type
_entity_poly.pdbx_seq_one_letter_code
_entity_poly.pdbx_strand_id
1 'polypeptide(L)'
;EILLTSAVRMAAAIITIGPFFAKQFSKTAGTQETLFRIIAIAALFAVLYLNRRSVLEQGKRRLAIHNEHEDENRLNSYMMNEVVLSQKAGKDIRIFHQEPMMEHYGDQMNANWRRMTLQYAKNDVCHFGLQGMLSSCVGGIIYLYVAFCAYGGMITIGNVVRYAGAVQQFRE
;
A
#
# COMPACT_ATOMS: atom_id res chain seq x y z
N GLU A 1 6.66 -14.40 -8.79
CA GLU A 1 6.50 -15.09 -7.49
C GLU A 1 5.55 -14.33 -6.54
N ILE A 2 5.74 -13.03 -6.32
CA ILE A 2 4.92 -12.21 -5.41
C ILE A 2 3.43 -12.19 -5.83
N LEU A 3 3.12 -12.07 -7.11
CA LEU A 3 1.74 -12.09 -7.61
C LEU A 3 1.06 -13.45 -7.43
N LEU A 4 1.80 -14.53 -7.61
CA LEU A 4 1.27 -15.89 -7.43
C LEU A 4 0.97 -16.18 -5.95
N THR A 5 1.86 -15.79 -5.04
CA THR A 5 1.66 -15.97 -3.61
C THR A 5 0.49 -15.14 -3.07
N SER A 6 0.32 -13.89 -3.55
CA SER A 6 -0.83 -13.07 -3.16
C SER A 6 -2.15 -13.61 -3.71
N ALA A 7 -2.17 -14.12 -4.94
CA ALA A 7 -3.35 -14.75 -5.52
C ALA A 7 -3.76 -16.03 -4.76
N VAL A 8 -2.79 -16.87 -4.37
CA VAL A 8 -3.04 -18.08 -3.57
C VAL A 8 -3.58 -17.72 -2.18
N ARG A 9 -3.01 -16.70 -1.53
CA ARG A 9 -3.49 -16.21 -0.21
C ARG A 9 -4.92 -15.68 -0.31
N MET A 10 -5.24 -14.88 -1.33
CA MET A 10 -6.59 -14.39 -1.58
C MET A 10 -7.59 -15.54 -1.82
N ALA A 11 -7.22 -16.53 -2.64
CA ALA A 11 -8.07 -17.69 -2.88
C ALA A 11 -8.31 -18.50 -1.59
N ALA A 12 -7.28 -18.74 -0.79
CA ALA A 12 -7.38 -19.43 0.49
C ALA A 12 -8.29 -18.68 1.49
N ALA A 13 -8.16 -17.35 1.55
CA ALA A 13 -9.02 -16.53 2.39
C ALA A 13 -10.49 -16.57 1.93
N ILE A 14 -10.75 -16.47 0.63
CA ILE A 14 -12.12 -16.58 0.06
C ILE A 14 -12.72 -17.95 0.34
N ILE A 15 -11.97 -19.04 0.17
CA ILE A 15 -12.43 -20.41 0.44
C ILE A 15 -12.74 -20.61 1.94
N THR A 16 -11.98 -19.95 2.82
CA THR A 16 -12.17 -20.07 4.28
C THR A 16 -13.31 -19.22 4.78
N ILE A 17 -13.48 -18.01 4.25
CA ILE A 17 -14.48 -17.03 4.67
C ILE A 17 -15.81 -17.21 3.93
N GLY A 18 -15.78 -17.65 2.67
CA GLY A 18 -16.98 -17.83 1.83
C GLY A 18 -18.07 -18.72 2.44
N PRO A 19 -17.77 -19.93 2.93
CA PRO A 19 -18.75 -20.80 3.57
C PRO A 19 -19.34 -20.20 4.86
N PHE A 20 -18.57 -19.37 5.56
CA PHE A 20 -19.05 -18.65 6.72
C PHE A 20 -20.13 -17.65 6.35
N PHE A 21 -19.88 -16.81 5.36
CA PHE A 21 -20.89 -15.88 4.86
C PHE A 21 -22.12 -16.59 4.30
N ALA A 22 -21.92 -17.65 3.51
CA ALA A 22 -23.02 -18.41 2.92
C ALA A 22 -23.95 -19.05 3.99
N LYS A 23 -23.38 -19.66 5.04
CA LYS A 23 -24.15 -20.21 6.16
C LYS A 23 -24.90 -19.14 6.96
N GLN A 24 -24.30 -17.97 7.07
CA GLN A 24 -24.85 -16.86 7.82
C GLN A 24 -26.03 -16.21 7.07
N PHE A 25 -25.99 -16.18 5.74
CA PHE A 25 -27.11 -15.71 4.90
C PHE A 25 -28.30 -16.68 4.90
N SER A 26 -28.06 -17.98 5.12
CA SER A 26 -29.09 -19.02 5.09
C SER A 26 -29.90 -19.14 6.38
N LYS A 27 -29.44 -18.60 7.51
CA LYS A 27 -30.21 -18.63 8.78
C LYS A 27 -31.16 -17.43 8.85
N THR A 28 -32.44 -17.71 9.14
CA THR A 28 -33.45 -16.69 9.44
C THR A 28 -33.03 -15.94 10.70
N ALA A 29 -32.41 -14.78 10.50
CA ALA A 29 -31.91 -13.95 11.58
C ALA A 29 -32.99 -12.98 12.05
N GLY A 30 -33.01 -12.68 13.34
CA GLY A 30 -33.87 -11.63 13.89
C GLY A 30 -33.56 -10.25 13.25
N THR A 31 -34.52 -9.35 13.32
CA THR A 31 -34.43 -8.02 12.70
C THR A 31 -33.16 -7.22 13.13
N GLN A 32 -32.75 -7.39 14.40
CA GLN A 32 -31.54 -6.74 14.93
C GLN A 32 -30.22 -7.30 14.33
N GLU A 33 -30.21 -8.63 14.16
CA GLU A 33 -29.02 -9.29 13.57
C GLU A 33 -28.84 -8.94 12.08
N THR A 34 -29.93 -8.82 11.33
CA THR A 34 -29.89 -8.40 9.93
C THR A 34 -29.41 -6.96 9.77
N LEU A 35 -29.87 -6.06 10.62
CA LEU A 35 -29.39 -4.66 10.64
C LEU A 35 -27.89 -4.59 10.93
N PHE A 36 -27.39 -5.32 11.92
CA PHE A 36 -25.97 -5.33 12.26
C PHE A 36 -25.11 -5.86 11.09
N ARG A 37 -25.57 -6.89 10.39
CA ARG A 37 -24.89 -7.43 9.19
C ARG A 37 -24.80 -6.39 8.08
N ILE A 38 -25.90 -5.71 7.79
CA ILE A 38 -25.96 -4.66 6.74
C ILE A 38 -25.00 -3.52 7.10
N ILE A 39 -25.00 -3.08 8.35
CA ILE A 39 -24.10 -2.01 8.82
C ILE A 39 -22.62 -2.42 8.69
N ALA A 40 -22.27 -3.66 9.09
CA ALA A 40 -20.91 -4.17 8.98
C ALA A 40 -20.43 -4.25 7.52
N ILE A 41 -21.27 -4.73 6.61
CA ILE A 41 -20.97 -4.79 5.18
C ILE A 41 -20.83 -3.38 4.60
N ALA A 42 -21.74 -2.47 4.92
CA ALA A 42 -21.67 -1.08 4.46
C ALA A 42 -20.39 -0.39 4.96
N ALA A 43 -20.02 -0.61 6.23
CA ALA A 43 -18.77 -0.08 6.80
C ALA A 43 -17.54 -0.63 6.08
N LEU A 44 -17.49 -1.92 5.76
CA LEU A 44 -16.39 -2.52 4.98
C LEU A 44 -16.29 -1.90 3.59
N PHE A 45 -17.40 -1.75 2.87
CA PHE A 45 -17.40 -1.10 1.55
C PHE A 45 -16.95 0.36 1.62
N ALA A 46 -17.37 1.11 2.65
CA ALA A 46 -16.95 2.49 2.85
C ALA A 46 -15.44 2.59 3.08
N VAL A 47 -14.86 1.73 3.91
CA VAL A 47 -13.41 1.71 4.17
C VAL A 47 -12.63 1.30 2.92
N LEU A 48 -13.08 0.30 2.18
CA LEU A 48 -12.45 -0.11 0.92
C LEU A 48 -12.50 1.00 -0.14
N TYR A 49 -13.62 1.72 -0.24
CA TYR A 49 -13.74 2.85 -1.14
C TYR A 49 -12.78 3.98 -0.78
N LEU A 50 -12.69 4.35 0.51
CA LEU A 50 -11.76 5.36 1.01
C LEU A 50 -10.30 4.97 0.77
N ASN A 51 -9.96 3.70 1.01
CA ASN A 51 -8.62 3.17 0.75
C ASN A 51 -8.27 3.29 -0.75
N ARG A 52 -9.17 2.85 -1.63
CA ARG A 52 -8.97 2.96 -3.08
C ARG A 52 -8.80 4.42 -3.52
N ARG A 53 -9.61 5.33 -2.99
CA ARG A 53 -9.49 6.76 -3.28
C ARG A 53 -8.14 7.32 -2.84
N SER A 54 -7.67 6.96 -1.64
CA SER A 54 -6.36 7.36 -1.13
C SER A 54 -5.21 6.87 -2.03
N VAL A 55 -5.26 5.61 -2.47
CA VAL A 55 -4.24 5.04 -3.39
C VAL A 55 -4.21 5.78 -4.72
N LEU A 56 -5.38 6.09 -5.29
CA LEU A 56 -5.47 6.81 -6.56
C LEU A 56 -4.94 8.25 -6.45
N GLU A 57 -5.24 8.95 -5.35
CA GLU A 57 -4.71 10.30 -5.10
C GLU A 57 -3.19 10.29 -4.90
N GLN A 58 -2.67 9.31 -4.15
CA GLN A 58 -1.23 9.10 -3.99
C GLN A 58 -0.55 8.91 -5.35
N GLY A 59 -1.10 8.03 -6.19
CA GLY A 59 -0.56 7.78 -7.53
C GLY A 59 -0.53 9.02 -8.41
N LYS A 60 -1.60 9.80 -8.42
CA LYS A 60 -1.68 11.07 -9.16
C LYS A 60 -0.64 12.08 -8.68
N ARG A 61 -0.46 12.24 -7.38
CA ARG A 61 0.53 13.16 -6.81
C ARG A 61 1.96 12.70 -7.11
N ARG A 62 2.23 11.39 -7.03
CA ARG A 62 3.53 10.84 -7.42
C ARG A 62 3.86 11.10 -8.88
N LEU A 63 2.89 10.92 -9.76
CA LEU A 63 3.05 11.20 -11.19
C LEU A 63 3.29 12.70 -11.43
N ALA A 64 2.57 13.57 -10.74
CA ALA A 64 2.77 15.02 -10.83
C ALA A 64 4.19 15.43 -10.40
N ILE A 65 4.68 14.91 -9.27
CA ILE A 65 6.06 15.13 -8.80
C ILE A 65 7.07 14.60 -9.81
N HIS A 66 6.82 13.43 -10.39
CA HIS A 66 7.70 12.85 -11.41
C HIS A 66 7.80 13.73 -12.66
N ASN A 67 6.66 14.19 -13.17
CA ASN A 67 6.62 15.05 -14.36
C ASN A 67 7.24 16.43 -14.11
N GLU A 68 7.08 16.98 -12.90
CA GLU A 68 7.72 18.25 -12.51
C GLU A 68 9.24 18.17 -12.55
N HIS A 69 9.82 16.99 -12.26
CA HIS A 69 11.26 16.77 -12.20
C HIS A 69 11.81 15.93 -13.38
N GLU A 70 11.08 15.83 -14.48
CA GLU A 70 11.46 14.96 -15.61
C GLU A 70 12.80 15.38 -16.21
N ASP A 71 13.01 16.67 -16.45
CA ASP A 71 14.24 17.19 -17.03
C ASP A 71 15.45 16.97 -16.11
N GLU A 72 15.25 17.15 -14.79
CA GLU A 72 16.29 16.89 -13.78
C GLU A 72 16.63 15.38 -13.73
N ASN A 73 15.65 14.52 -13.84
CA ASN A 73 15.84 13.07 -13.88
C ASN A 73 16.60 12.62 -15.14
N ARG A 74 16.31 13.23 -16.28
CA ARG A 74 17.01 12.96 -17.55
C ARG A 74 18.47 13.40 -17.46
N LEU A 75 18.72 14.60 -16.94
CA LEU A 75 20.07 15.11 -16.75
C LEU A 75 20.87 14.25 -15.76
N ASN A 76 20.24 13.86 -14.64
CA ASN A 76 20.85 12.97 -13.66
C ASN A 76 21.23 11.61 -14.28
N SER A 77 20.31 11.02 -15.05
CA SER A 77 20.57 9.75 -15.73
C SER A 77 21.71 9.85 -16.74
N TYR A 78 21.78 10.95 -17.50
CA TYR A 78 22.88 11.21 -18.43
C TYR A 78 24.20 11.35 -17.69
N MET A 79 24.25 12.19 -16.65
CA MET A 79 25.47 12.41 -15.87
C MET A 79 25.98 11.12 -15.21
N MET A 80 25.09 10.29 -14.67
CA MET A 80 25.49 9.02 -14.06
C MET A 80 26.03 8.03 -15.09
N ASN A 81 25.34 7.84 -16.21
CA ASN A 81 25.69 6.79 -17.17
C ASN A 81 26.85 7.19 -18.09
N GLU A 82 26.85 8.42 -18.60
CA GLU A 82 27.80 8.86 -19.62
C GLU A 82 29.03 9.53 -19.02
N VAL A 83 28.96 10.10 -17.84
CA VAL A 83 30.07 10.83 -17.22
C VAL A 83 30.67 10.05 -16.06
N VAL A 84 29.88 9.73 -15.01
CA VAL A 84 30.42 9.14 -13.78
C VAL A 84 30.84 7.68 -13.98
N LEU A 85 30.02 6.87 -14.67
CA LEU A 85 30.30 5.45 -14.91
C LEU A 85 31.16 5.19 -16.15
N SER A 86 31.43 6.22 -16.95
CA SER A 86 32.23 6.10 -18.17
C SER A 86 33.72 6.19 -17.88
N GLN A 87 34.48 5.15 -18.19
CA GLN A 87 35.96 5.16 -18.09
C GLN A 87 36.58 6.19 -19.01
N LYS A 88 35.98 6.48 -20.16
CA LYS A 88 36.47 7.46 -21.12
C LYS A 88 36.36 8.86 -20.56
N ALA A 89 35.20 9.24 -20.03
CA ALA A 89 34.99 10.53 -19.40
C ALA A 89 35.91 10.76 -18.19
N GLY A 90 36.12 9.73 -17.36
CA GLY A 90 37.02 9.83 -16.19
C GLY A 90 38.49 10.10 -16.56
N LYS A 91 38.93 9.70 -17.75
CA LYS A 91 40.27 10.05 -18.26
C LYS A 91 40.34 11.52 -18.66
N ASP A 92 39.33 11.99 -19.38
CA ASP A 92 39.28 13.39 -19.86
C ASP A 92 39.13 14.37 -18.68
N ILE A 93 38.32 14.07 -17.69
CA ILE A 93 38.16 14.86 -16.45
C ILE A 93 39.53 15.08 -15.78
N ARG A 94 40.36 14.04 -15.65
CA ARG A 94 41.68 14.12 -15.03
C ARG A 94 42.69 14.89 -15.88
N ILE A 95 42.66 14.70 -17.20
CA ILE A 95 43.59 15.39 -18.10
C ILE A 95 43.33 16.91 -18.14
N PHE A 96 42.05 17.30 -18.11
CA PHE A 96 41.61 18.68 -18.19
C PHE A 96 41.36 19.33 -16.82
N HIS A 97 41.65 18.64 -15.71
CA HIS A 97 41.44 19.12 -14.33
C HIS A 97 40.03 19.65 -14.08
N GLN A 98 39.00 18.90 -14.54
CA GLN A 98 37.59 19.29 -14.45
C GLN A 98 36.92 18.81 -13.15
N GLU A 99 37.65 18.25 -12.19
CA GLU A 99 37.15 17.76 -10.92
C GLU A 99 36.30 18.79 -10.15
N PRO A 100 36.72 20.08 -10.02
CA PRO A 100 35.92 21.06 -9.28
C PRO A 100 34.60 21.39 -9.96
N MET A 101 34.55 21.36 -11.29
CA MET A 101 33.31 21.56 -12.05
C MET A 101 32.36 20.37 -11.82
N MET A 102 32.88 19.15 -11.84
CA MET A 102 32.10 17.94 -11.59
C MET A 102 31.53 17.89 -10.16
N GLU A 103 32.32 18.31 -9.17
CA GLU A 103 31.90 18.43 -7.78
C GLU A 103 30.72 19.42 -7.64
N HIS A 104 30.86 20.62 -8.25
CA HIS A 104 29.80 21.62 -8.25
C HIS A 104 28.48 21.11 -8.86
N TYR A 105 28.52 20.43 -10.01
CA TYR A 105 27.37 19.82 -10.64
C TYR A 105 26.79 18.68 -9.79
N GLY A 106 27.65 17.87 -9.17
CA GLY A 106 27.25 16.81 -8.25
C GLY A 106 26.48 17.34 -7.04
N ASP A 107 26.94 18.45 -6.46
CA ASP A 107 26.27 19.09 -5.33
C ASP A 107 24.89 19.66 -5.72
N GLN A 108 24.78 20.32 -6.87
CA GLN A 108 23.49 20.78 -7.38
C GLN A 108 22.53 19.62 -7.63
N MET A 109 23.01 18.55 -8.25
CA MET A 109 22.23 17.35 -8.51
C MET A 109 21.76 16.69 -7.22
N ASN A 110 22.61 16.57 -6.21
CA ASN A 110 22.26 16.05 -4.90
C ASN A 110 21.20 16.92 -4.19
N ALA A 111 21.32 18.25 -4.30
CA ALA A 111 20.33 19.17 -3.72
C ALA A 111 18.93 19.00 -4.37
N ASN A 112 18.88 18.88 -5.69
CA ASN A 112 17.64 18.65 -6.43
C ASN A 112 17.04 17.27 -6.11
N TRP A 113 17.88 16.24 -6.12
CA TRP A 113 17.47 14.87 -5.72
C TRP A 113 16.90 14.84 -4.30
N ARG A 114 17.52 15.53 -3.36
CA ARG A 114 17.04 15.64 -1.99
C ARG A 114 15.66 16.32 -1.91
N ARG A 115 15.42 17.39 -2.67
CA ARG A 115 14.11 18.07 -2.74
C ARG A 115 13.04 17.12 -3.25
N MET A 116 13.29 16.45 -4.36
CA MET A 116 12.37 15.48 -4.95
C MET A 116 12.07 14.33 -4.00
N THR A 117 13.09 13.76 -3.35
CA THR A 117 12.94 12.68 -2.37
C THR A 117 12.10 13.13 -1.17
N LEU A 118 12.28 14.35 -0.69
CA LEU A 118 11.48 14.91 0.40
C LEU A 118 10.02 15.11 0.00
N GLN A 119 9.73 15.51 -1.24
CA GLN A 119 8.37 15.63 -1.76
C GLN A 119 7.69 14.25 -1.84
N TYR A 120 8.38 13.23 -2.36
CA TYR A 120 7.89 11.85 -2.35
C TYR A 120 7.66 11.35 -0.93
N ALA A 121 8.63 11.54 -0.02
CA ALA A 121 8.51 11.08 1.36
C ALA A 121 7.31 11.71 2.08
N LYS A 122 7.09 13.01 1.94
CA LYS A 122 5.91 13.70 2.50
C LYS A 122 4.60 13.15 1.98
N ASN A 123 4.50 12.93 0.65
CA ASN A 123 3.32 12.33 0.05
C ASN A 123 3.09 10.92 0.56
N ASP A 124 4.14 10.10 0.58
CA ASP A 124 4.04 8.69 0.94
C ASP A 124 3.72 8.49 2.43
N VAL A 125 4.37 9.22 3.34
CA VAL A 125 4.10 9.13 4.78
C VAL A 125 2.63 9.42 5.10
N CYS A 126 2.06 10.48 4.51
CA CYS A 126 0.66 10.83 4.71
C CYS A 126 -0.29 9.72 4.22
N HIS A 127 -0.06 9.23 3.01
CA HIS A 127 -0.94 8.22 2.42
C HIS A 127 -0.74 6.82 3.03
N PHE A 128 0.49 6.40 3.31
CA PHE A 128 0.75 5.12 3.97
C PHE A 128 0.21 5.09 5.40
N GLY A 129 0.33 6.19 6.14
CA GLY A 129 -0.27 6.32 7.47
C GLY A 129 -1.79 6.15 7.41
N LEU A 130 -2.45 6.83 6.48
CA LEU A 130 -3.91 6.70 6.29
C LEU A 130 -4.30 5.29 5.85
N GLN A 131 -3.58 4.69 4.91
CA GLN A 131 -3.83 3.31 4.44
C GLN A 131 -3.64 2.29 5.57
N GLY A 132 -2.62 2.46 6.41
CA GLY A 132 -2.39 1.61 7.58
C GLY A 132 -3.54 1.70 8.60
N MET A 133 -4.04 2.91 8.87
CA MET A 133 -5.22 3.13 9.72
C MET A 133 -6.47 2.45 9.14
N LEU A 134 -6.76 2.69 7.85
CA LEU A 134 -7.91 2.08 7.17
C LEU A 134 -7.82 0.55 7.16
N SER A 135 -6.65 -0.02 6.90
CA SER A 135 -6.42 -1.47 6.97
C SER A 135 -6.66 -2.03 8.37
N SER A 136 -6.24 -1.30 9.41
CA SER A 136 -6.51 -1.68 10.80
C SER A 136 -7.99 -1.61 11.15
N CYS A 137 -8.72 -0.62 10.64
CA CYS A 137 -10.18 -0.53 10.79
C CYS A 137 -10.91 -1.72 10.15
N VAL A 138 -10.49 -2.18 8.96
CA VAL A 138 -11.04 -3.39 8.33
C VAL A 138 -10.89 -4.59 9.26
N GLY A 139 -9.68 -4.82 9.79
CA GLY A 139 -9.43 -5.88 10.75
C GLY A 139 -10.33 -5.77 11.98
N GLY A 140 -10.44 -4.58 12.57
CA GLY A 140 -11.29 -4.31 13.73
C GLY A 140 -12.76 -4.61 13.49
N ILE A 141 -13.32 -4.19 12.35
CA ILE A 141 -14.72 -4.46 11.96
C ILE A 141 -14.97 -5.98 11.86
N ILE A 142 -14.05 -6.70 11.21
CA ILE A 142 -14.19 -8.15 11.05
C ILE A 142 -14.09 -8.86 12.41
N TYR A 143 -13.14 -8.47 13.28
CA TYR A 143 -13.05 -9.05 14.63
C TYR A 143 -14.30 -8.79 15.47
N LEU A 144 -14.83 -7.57 15.45
CA LEU A 144 -16.08 -7.23 16.13
C LEU A 144 -17.24 -8.06 15.61
N TYR A 145 -17.34 -8.24 14.29
CA TYR A 145 -18.38 -9.06 13.69
C TYR A 145 -18.28 -10.53 14.11
N VAL A 146 -17.09 -11.11 14.09
CA VAL A 146 -16.84 -12.49 14.54
C VAL A 146 -17.16 -12.65 16.02
N ALA A 147 -16.77 -11.69 16.87
CA ALA A 147 -17.07 -11.69 18.31
C ALA A 147 -18.58 -11.61 18.56
N PHE A 148 -19.29 -10.76 17.83
CA PHE A 148 -20.76 -10.67 17.93
C PHE A 148 -21.45 -11.99 17.54
N CYS A 149 -21.01 -12.63 16.48
CA CYS A 149 -21.51 -13.94 16.06
C CYS A 149 -21.20 -15.05 17.09
N ALA A 150 -20.06 -14.98 17.78
CA ALA A 150 -19.71 -15.90 18.84
C ALA A 150 -20.59 -15.69 20.09
N TYR A 151 -20.83 -14.43 20.46
CA TYR A 151 -21.74 -14.09 21.57
C TYR A 151 -23.16 -14.57 21.34
N GLY A 152 -23.65 -14.45 20.10
CA GLY A 152 -24.96 -14.99 19.70
C GLY A 152 -25.03 -16.54 19.61
N GLY A 153 -23.97 -17.26 19.97
CA GLY A 153 -23.90 -18.72 19.91
C GLY A 153 -23.91 -19.30 18.49
N MET A 154 -23.71 -18.45 17.47
CA MET A 154 -23.75 -18.85 16.06
C MET A 154 -22.46 -19.53 15.61
N ILE A 155 -21.37 -19.32 16.34
CA ILE A 155 -20.03 -19.81 15.99
C ILE A 155 -19.38 -20.43 17.24
N THR A 156 -18.73 -21.58 17.07
CA THR A 156 -17.90 -22.18 18.12
C THR A 156 -16.57 -21.41 18.29
N ILE A 157 -16.01 -21.43 19.49
CA ILE A 157 -14.75 -20.75 19.82
C ILE A 157 -13.61 -21.16 18.87
N GLY A 158 -13.56 -22.43 18.44
CA GLY A 158 -12.57 -22.90 17.47
C GLY A 158 -12.70 -22.23 16.09
N ASN A 159 -13.90 -21.92 15.66
CA ASN A 159 -14.13 -21.18 14.41
C ASN A 159 -13.75 -19.71 14.53
N VAL A 160 -13.86 -19.08 15.71
CA VAL A 160 -13.39 -17.70 15.95
C VAL A 160 -11.90 -17.60 15.66
N VAL A 161 -11.09 -18.50 16.20
CA VAL A 161 -9.63 -18.54 15.97
C VAL A 161 -9.31 -18.74 14.50
N ARG A 162 -10.03 -19.64 13.82
CA ARG A 162 -9.85 -19.90 12.39
C ARG A 162 -10.14 -18.67 11.52
N TYR A 163 -11.24 -17.96 11.80
CA TYR A 163 -11.59 -16.75 11.05
C TYR A 163 -10.66 -15.58 11.37
N ALA A 164 -10.24 -15.43 12.62
CA ALA A 164 -9.25 -14.44 13.02
C ALA A 164 -7.90 -14.65 12.27
N GLY A 165 -7.45 -15.92 12.17
CA GLY A 165 -6.26 -16.26 11.40
C GLY A 165 -6.39 -15.97 9.91
N ALA A 166 -7.55 -16.25 9.30
CA ALA A 166 -7.81 -15.96 7.90
C ALA A 166 -7.80 -14.45 7.60
N VAL A 167 -8.31 -13.62 8.52
CA VAL A 167 -8.27 -12.14 8.41
C VAL A 167 -6.83 -11.61 8.46
N GLN A 168 -5.99 -12.19 9.31
CA GLN A 168 -4.58 -11.81 9.38
C GLN A 168 -3.83 -12.10 8.08
N GLN A 169 -4.09 -13.25 7.45
CA GLN A 169 -3.51 -13.59 6.14
C GLN A 169 -3.96 -12.63 5.02
N PHE A 170 -5.11 -11.98 5.17
CA PHE A 170 -5.60 -11.00 4.20
C PHE A 170 -4.91 -9.63 4.31
N ARG A 171 -4.28 -9.34 5.45
CA ARG A 171 -3.59 -8.06 5.73
C ARG A 171 -2.12 -8.04 5.29
N GLU A 172 -1.49 -9.21 5.17
CA GLU A 172 -0.10 -9.37 4.71
C GLU A 172 0.00 -9.43 3.17
#